data_617bd4753e7d663b5c058689e62a9337
#
_entry.id   617bd4753e7d663b5c058689e62a9337
#
_cell.length_a   1.000
_cell.length_b   1.000
_cell.length_c   1.000
_cell.angle_alpha   90.00
_cell.angle_beta   90.00
_cell.angle_gamma   90.00
#
_symmetry.space_group_name_H-M   'P 1'
#
loop_
_entity.id
_entity.type
_entity.pdbx_description
1 polymer ?
#
loop_
_entity_poly.entity_id
_entity_poly.type
_entity_poly.pdbx_seq_one_letter_code
_entity_poly.pdbx_strand_id
1 'polypeptide(L)'
;MTDMPPLDHLQLGAFSADQVLRLVQITDCHLGEQSGERLVGMDTDSSLDHVLTLIQKEQPAAHLLLATGDLANHGSAEAYLRLKAKLAPLDLPNAWLAGNHDGRDLMVDTVGNSLLPRTVRVGRWLIVMMDSAVPGQV
;
A
#
# COMPACT_ATOMS: atom_id res chain seq x y z
N MET A 1 27.82 0.00 17.61
CA MET A 1 26.99 -0.75 16.64
C MET A 1 25.61 -0.12 16.67
N THR A 2 25.28 0.63 15.65
CA THR A 2 23.91 1.10 15.46
C THR A 2 23.12 -0.08 14.94
N ASP A 3 22.20 -0.60 15.75
CA ASP A 3 21.18 -1.53 15.29
C ASP A 3 20.32 -0.80 14.27
N MET A 4 20.71 -0.92 13.00
CA MET A 4 19.81 -0.52 11.93
C MET A 4 18.61 -1.47 11.97
N PRO A 5 17.39 -0.93 12.07
CA PRO A 5 16.22 -1.81 11.96
C PRO A 5 16.30 -2.60 10.65
N PRO A 6 15.86 -3.85 10.66
CA PRO A 6 15.85 -4.64 9.45
C PRO A 6 15.11 -3.89 8.34
N LEU A 7 15.58 -4.00 7.10
CA LEU A 7 15.01 -3.31 5.92
C LEU A 7 13.53 -3.64 5.68
N ASP A 8 13.03 -4.66 6.36
CA ASP A 8 11.65 -5.13 6.28
C ASP A 8 10.76 -4.66 7.44
N HIS A 9 11.23 -3.68 8.21
CA HIS A 9 10.50 -3.11 9.33
C HIS A 9 10.30 -1.61 9.14
N LEU A 10 9.06 -1.15 9.28
CA LEU A 10 8.72 0.27 9.27
C LEU A 10 8.36 0.71 10.69
N GLN A 11 9.05 1.74 11.17
CA GLN A 11 8.80 2.37 12.46
C GLN A 11 8.20 3.75 12.21
N LEU A 12 6.97 3.98 12.63
CA LEU A 12 6.34 5.30 12.61
C LEU A 12 6.53 5.98 13.97
N GLY A 13 6.77 7.27 13.93
CA GLY A 13 7.08 8.22 14.99
C GLY A 13 6.71 7.88 16.44
N ALA A 14 6.86 8.84 17.32
CA ALA A 14 6.47 8.69 18.72
C ALA A 14 5.00 9.04 18.88
N PHE A 15 4.23 8.12 19.48
CA PHE A 15 2.82 8.32 19.82
C PHE A 15 2.66 8.18 21.33
N SER A 16 1.80 9.03 21.93
CA SER A 16 1.46 8.87 23.34
C SER A 16 0.63 7.60 23.56
N ALA A 17 0.69 7.03 24.77
CA ALA A 17 -0.02 5.80 25.11
C ALA A 17 -1.54 5.90 24.92
N ASP A 18 -2.10 7.10 25.07
CA ASP A 18 -3.54 7.35 25.00
C ASP A 18 -3.99 7.86 23.63
N GLN A 19 -3.07 8.00 22.69
CA GLN A 19 -3.39 8.52 21.37
C GLN A 19 -4.15 7.46 20.54
N VAL A 20 -5.27 7.86 19.99
CA VAL A 20 -6.01 7.03 19.02
C VAL A 20 -5.26 7.02 17.69
N LEU A 21 -4.95 5.83 17.21
CA LEU A 21 -4.30 5.63 15.91
C LEU A 21 -5.36 5.38 14.85
N ARG A 22 -5.23 6.08 13.73
CA ARG A 22 -6.15 5.99 12.60
C ARG A 22 -5.42 5.37 11.42
N LEU A 23 -5.89 4.20 11.00
CA LEU A 23 -5.36 3.46 9.86
C LEU A 23 -6.40 3.50 8.74
N VAL A 24 -5.93 3.73 7.52
CA VAL A 24 -6.76 3.64 6.31
C VAL A 24 -6.27 2.44 5.51
N GLN A 25 -7.18 1.64 5.04
CA GLN A 25 -6.88 0.51 4.16
C GLN A 25 -7.51 0.72 2.80
N ILE A 26 -6.71 0.53 1.75
CA ILE A 26 -7.19 0.33 0.38
C ILE A 26 -6.78 -1.07 -0.06
N THR A 27 -7.59 -1.69 -0.88
CA THR A 27 -7.34 -3.04 -1.38
C THR A 27 -7.95 -3.23 -2.75
N ASP A 28 -7.43 -4.17 -3.50
CA ASP A 28 -8.01 -4.59 -4.78
C ASP A 28 -8.17 -3.44 -5.77
N CYS A 29 -7.13 -2.62 -5.90
CA CYS A 29 -7.13 -1.48 -6.81
C CYS A 29 -7.18 -1.90 -8.28
N HIS A 30 -6.61 -3.06 -8.61
CA HIS A 30 -6.57 -3.66 -9.95
C HIS A 30 -6.21 -2.66 -11.06
N LEU A 31 -5.16 -1.87 -10.83
CA LEU A 31 -4.70 -0.93 -11.84
C LEU A 31 -4.15 -1.68 -13.05
N GLY A 32 -4.52 -1.24 -14.23
CA GLY A 32 -4.00 -1.78 -15.48
C GLY A 32 -2.57 -1.30 -15.77
N GLU A 33 -1.94 -1.91 -16.76
CA GLU A 33 -0.64 -1.45 -17.26
C GLU A 33 -0.74 0.00 -17.76
N GLN A 34 -1.81 0.32 -18.45
CA GLN A 34 -2.10 1.67 -18.92
C GLN A 34 -3.19 2.33 -18.08
N SER A 35 -3.07 3.65 -17.92
CA SER A 35 -4.08 4.44 -17.24
C SER A 35 -5.41 4.36 -17.98
N GLY A 36 -6.50 4.23 -17.22
CA GLY A 36 -7.85 4.18 -17.79
C GLY A 36 -8.30 2.80 -18.26
N GLU A 37 -7.48 1.76 -18.09
CA GLU A 37 -7.93 0.40 -18.36
C GLU A 37 -9.14 0.04 -17.51
N ARG A 38 -10.02 -0.78 -18.10
CA ARG A 38 -11.26 -1.17 -17.45
C ARG A 38 -11.23 -2.62 -17.01
N LEU A 39 -11.69 -2.85 -15.78
CA LEU A 39 -11.97 -4.18 -15.26
C LEU A 39 -13.49 -4.31 -15.08
N VAL A 40 -14.09 -5.26 -15.79
CA VAL A 40 -15.55 -5.49 -15.77
C VAL A 40 -16.33 -4.18 -16.00
N GLY A 41 -15.85 -3.37 -16.97
CA GLY A 41 -16.48 -2.10 -17.37
C GLY A 41 -16.16 -0.90 -16.47
N MET A 42 -15.42 -1.09 -15.37
CA MET A 42 -15.02 -0.02 -14.46
C MET A 42 -13.61 0.48 -14.81
N ASP A 43 -13.45 1.79 -14.97
CA ASP A 43 -12.15 2.45 -14.99
C ASP A 43 -11.58 2.44 -13.59
N THR A 44 -10.58 1.57 -13.34
CA THR A 44 -10.02 1.37 -12.01
C THR A 44 -9.17 2.55 -11.54
N ASP A 45 -8.49 3.25 -12.43
CA ASP A 45 -7.78 4.50 -12.08
C ASP A 45 -8.73 5.56 -11.58
N SER A 46 -9.81 5.82 -12.31
CA SER A 46 -10.82 6.80 -11.91
C SER A 46 -11.50 6.42 -10.59
N SER A 47 -11.81 5.15 -10.42
CA SER A 47 -12.39 4.63 -9.16
C SER A 47 -11.45 4.89 -7.98
N LEU A 48 -10.16 4.59 -8.14
CA LEU A 48 -9.17 4.84 -7.09
C LEU A 48 -9.03 6.34 -6.80
N ASP A 49 -9.00 7.18 -7.82
CA ASP A 49 -8.89 8.63 -7.63
C ASP A 49 -10.04 9.19 -6.78
N HIS A 50 -11.26 8.70 -6.97
CA HIS A 50 -12.41 9.07 -6.13
C HIS A 50 -12.22 8.63 -4.68
N VAL A 51 -11.73 7.41 -4.46
CA VAL A 51 -11.44 6.89 -3.11
C VAL A 51 -10.37 7.73 -2.42
N LEU A 52 -9.28 8.06 -3.12
CA LEU A 52 -8.19 8.87 -2.54
C LEU A 52 -8.66 10.28 -2.21
N THR A 53 -9.49 10.88 -3.05
CA THR A 53 -10.11 12.18 -2.76
C THR A 53 -10.98 12.11 -1.50
N LEU A 54 -11.75 11.04 -1.35
CA LEU A 54 -12.57 10.82 -0.16
C LEU A 54 -11.70 10.65 1.10
N ILE A 55 -10.60 9.93 1.01
CA ILE A 55 -9.65 9.77 2.13
C ILE A 55 -9.11 11.14 2.57
N GLN A 56 -8.67 11.98 1.63
CA GLN A 56 -8.17 13.32 1.94
C GLN A 56 -9.22 14.17 2.65
N LYS A 57 -10.47 14.07 2.23
CA LYS A 57 -11.59 14.85 2.77
C LYS A 57 -12.04 14.35 4.14
N GLU A 58 -12.19 13.03 4.29
CA GLU A 58 -12.85 12.43 5.45
C GLU A 58 -11.86 11.94 6.52
N GLN A 59 -10.61 11.68 6.14
CA GLN A 59 -9.58 11.11 7.03
C GLN A 59 -8.29 11.93 7.04
N PRO A 60 -8.32 13.25 7.22
CA PRO A 60 -7.11 14.07 7.22
C PRO A 60 -6.18 13.78 8.40
N ALA A 61 -6.69 13.12 9.44
CA ALA A 61 -5.94 12.73 10.64
C ALA A 61 -5.46 11.28 10.61
N ALA A 62 -5.48 10.61 9.47
CA ALA A 62 -4.93 9.27 9.34
C ALA A 62 -3.42 9.26 9.58
N HIS A 63 -2.92 8.16 10.16
CA HIS A 63 -1.51 8.01 10.51
C HIS A 63 -0.76 7.05 9.58
N LEU A 64 -1.47 6.12 8.98
CA LEU A 64 -0.89 5.10 8.09
C LEU A 64 -1.95 4.65 7.08
N LEU A 65 -1.51 4.43 5.85
CA LEU A 65 -2.30 3.77 4.82
C LEU A 65 -1.71 2.39 4.54
N LEU A 66 -2.56 1.37 4.53
CA LEU A 66 -2.22 0.02 4.11
C LEU A 66 -2.83 -0.26 2.74
N ALA A 67 -2.02 -0.69 1.79
CA ALA A 67 -2.46 -1.12 0.47
C ALA A 67 -2.30 -2.64 0.38
N THR A 68 -3.41 -3.38 0.52
CA THR A 68 -3.39 -4.79 0.89
C THR A 68 -3.78 -5.74 -0.24
N GLY A 69 -3.00 -5.74 -1.30
CA GLY A 69 -3.07 -6.77 -2.33
C GLY A 69 -3.95 -6.43 -3.53
N ASP A 70 -3.68 -7.15 -4.61
CA ASP A 70 -4.30 -6.95 -5.93
C ASP A 70 -4.25 -5.48 -6.37
N LEU A 71 -3.09 -4.88 -6.17
CA LEU A 71 -2.85 -3.47 -6.48
C LEU A 71 -2.79 -3.24 -7.98
N ALA A 72 -2.24 -4.22 -8.71
CA ALA A 72 -2.33 -4.31 -10.16
C ALA A 72 -3.26 -5.45 -10.56
N ASN A 73 -3.93 -5.30 -11.70
CA ASN A 73 -4.75 -6.38 -12.26
C ASN A 73 -3.90 -7.55 -12.75
N HIS A 74 -2.75 -7.22 -13.34
CA HIS A 74 -1.66 -8.14 -13.66
C HIS A 74 -0.36 -7.44 -13.30
N GLY A 75 0.52 -8.07 -12.56
CA GLY A 75 1.76 -7.47 -12.07
C GLY A 75 2.46 -6.64 -13.16
N SER A 76 2.56 -5.33 -12.96
CA SER A 76 3.03 -4.37 -13.93
C SER A 76 3.78 -3.24 -13.23
N ALA A 77 5.00 -2.95 -13.69
CA ALA A 77 5.80 -1.85 -13.16
C ALA A 77 5.07 -0.51 -13.31
N GLU A 78 4.43 -0.30 -14.45
CA GLU A 78 3.68 0.93 -14.75
C GLU A 78 2.53 1.13 -13.77
N ALA A 79 1.80 0.06 -13.43
CA ALA A 79 0.71 0.11 -12.45
C ALA A 79 1.24 0.49 -11.06
N TYR A 80 2.34 -0.11 -10.63
CA TYR A 80 2.92 0.18 -9.31
C TYR A 80 3.49 1.60 -9.22
N LEU A 81 4.18 2.08 -10.25
CA LEU A 81 4.65 3.47 -10.30
C LEU A 81 3.49 4.45 -10.28
N ARG A 82 2.42 4.15 -10.99
CA ARG A 82 1.22 5.00 -11.02
C ARG A 82 0.51 5.02 -9.68
N LEU A 83 0.39 3.87 -9.00
CA LEU A 83 -0.14 3.81 -7.65
C LEU A 83 0.69 4.66 -6.69
N LYS A 84 2.01 4.53 -6.73
CA LYS A 84 2.91 5.34 -5.89
C LYS A 84 2.69 6.84 -6.13
N ALA A 85 2.58 7.25 -7.39
CA ALA A 85 2.32 8.64 -7.74
C ALA A 85 0.94 9.12 -7.24
N LYS A 86 -0.09 8.27 -7.32
CA LYS A 86 -1.45 8.61 -6.84
C LYS A 86 -1.51 8.74 -5.32
N LEU A 87 -0.72 7.97 -4.58
CA LEU A 87 -0.68 8.02 -3.12
C LEU A 87 0.15 9.19 -2.58
N ALA A 88 1.11 9.70 -3.34
CA ALA A 88 2.01 10.77 -2.90
C ALA A 88 1.29 12.03 -2.37
N PRO A 89 0.21 12.55 -3.00
CA PRO A 89 -0.49 13.73 -2.50
C PRO A 89 -1.14 13.56 -1.12
N LEU A 90 -1.35 12.33 -0.66
CA LEU A 90 -1.89 12.08 0.69
C LEU A 90 -0.89 12.45 1.79
N ASP A 91 0.40 12.51 1.47
CA ASP A 91 1.49 12.75 2.42
C ASP A 91 1.37 11.87 3.67
N LEU A 92 1.10 10.60 3.46
CA LEU A 92 0.76 9.62 4.48
C LEU A 92 1.72 8.44 4.36
N PRO A 93 2.39 8.02 5.45
CA PRO A 93 3.15 6.78 5.44
C PRO A 93 2.27 5.64 4.94
N ASN A 94 2.81 4.82 4.05
CA ASN A 94 2.05 3.69 3.52
C ASN A 94 2.90 2.43 3.42
N ALA A 95 2.24 1.30 3.56
CA ALA A 95 2.85 -0.01 3.45
C ALA A 95 1.98 -0.89 2.55
N TRP A 96 2.64 -1.64 1.68
CA TRP A 96 1.99 -2.43 0.64
C TRP A 96 2.15 -3.93 0.90
N LEU A 97 1.17 -4.67 0.44
CA LEU A 97 1.18 -6.13 0.46
C LEU A 97 0.78 -6.63 -0.93
N ALA A 98 1.49 -7.60 -1.47
CA ALA A 98 1.14 -8.20 -2.74
C ALA A 98 -0.03 -9.17 -2.59
N GLY A 99 -0.96 -9.13 -3.55
CA GLY A 99 -2.03 -10.12 -3.70
C GLY A 99 -1.68 -11.15 -4.78
N ASN A 100 -2.64 -12.03 -5.10
CA ASN A 100 -2.42 -13.08 -6.09
C ASN A 100 -2.34 -12.55 -7.54
N HIS A 101 -2.87 -11.37 -7.83
CA HIS A 101 -2.72 -10.69 -9.13
C HIS A 101 -1.40 -9.93 -9.24
N ASP A 102 -0.70 -9.72 -8.15
CA ASP A 102 0.54 -8.94 -8.12
C ASP A 102 1.76 -9.83 -8.37
N GLY A 103 2.86 -9.20 -8.79
CA GLY A 103 4.20 -9.77 -8.78
C GLY A 103 5.01 -9.13 -7.65
N ARG A 104 5.19 -9.83 -6.52
CA ARG A 104 5.87 -9.25 -5.36
C ARG A 104 7.29 -8.81 -5.69
N ASP A 105 8.05 -9.64 -6.38
CA ASP A 105 9.44 -9.31 -6.74
C ASP A 105 9.50 -8.11 -7.68
N LEU A 106 8.62 -8.05 -8.66
CA LEU A 106 8.49 -6.89 -9.54
C LEU A 106 8.09 -5.63 -8.76
N MET A 107 7.20 -5.76 -7.80
CA MET A 107 6.78 -4.66 -6.93
C MET A 107 7.98 -4.11 -6.14
N VAL A 108 8.75 -5.00 -5.50
CA VAL A 108 9.98 -4.62 -4.78
C VAL A 108 10.99 -3.95 -5.71
N ASP A 109 11.22 -4.52 -6.89
CA ASP A 109 12.17 -3.97 -7.87
C ASP A 109 11.73 -2.59 -8.39
N THR A 110 10.42 -2.35 -8.44
CA THR A 110 9.85 -1.12 -9.00
C THR A 110 9.76 0.01 -7.98
N VAL A 111 9.26 -0.26 -6.77
CA VAL A 111 8.98 0.77 -5.76
C VAL A 111 9.87 0.68 -4.53
N GLY A 112 10.67 -0.36 -4.40
CA GLY A 112 11.62 -0.56 -3.31
C GLY A 112 11.07 -1.32 -2.12
N ASN A 113 11.99 -1.89 -1.33
CA ASN A 113 11.67 -2.69 -0.15
C ASN A 113 10.97 -1.88 0.96
N SER A 114 11.23 -0.59 1.04
CA SER A 114 10.68 0.28 2.09
C SER A 114 9.16 0.36 2.06
N LEU A 115 8.53 0.15 0.90
CA LEU A 115 7.07 0.11 0.77
C LEU A 115 6.47 -1.27 1.08
N LEU A 116 7.29 -2.33 1.15
CA LEU A 116 6.84 -3.69 1.44
C LEU A 116 7.44 -4.23 2.75
N PRO A 117 7.24 -3.55 3.89
CA PRO A 117 7.75 -4.04 5.15
C PRO A 117 6.99 -5.30 5.58
N ARG A 118 7.66 -6.18 6.31
CA ARG A 118 7.01 -7.33 6.95
C ARG A 118 6.29 -6.95 8.22
N THR A 119 6.77 -5.91 8.88
CA THR A 119 6.16 -5.41 10.11
C THR A 119 6.13 -3.89 10.09
N VAL A 120 5.08 -3.34 10.68
CA VAL A 120 4.93 -1.89 10.87
C VAL A 120 4.61 -1.64 12.34
N ARG A 121 5.43 -0.85 13.00
CA ARG A 121 5.15 -0.40 14.37
C ARG A 121 4.58 1.01 14.33
N VAL A 122 3.41 1.15 14.90
CA VAL A 122 2.71 2.44 15.05
C VAL A 122 2.35 2.59 16.52
N GLY A 123 3.09 3.41 17.25
CA GLY A 123 2.90 3.54 18.69
C GLY A 123 3.06 2.19 19.38
N ARG A 124 2.00 1.76 20.08
CA ARG A 124 1.96 0.47 20.81
C ARG A 124 1.60 -0.72 19.91
N TRP A 125 1.18 -0.47 18.67
CA TRP A 125 0.72 -1.50 17.76
C TRP A 125 1.86 -2.04 16.92
N LEU A 126 1.87 -3.34 16.73
CA LEU A 126 2.70 -4.02 15.75
C LEU A 126 1.79 -4.66 14.71
N ILE A 127 1.90 -4.19 13.49
CA ILE A 127 1.17 -4.74 12.35
C ILE A 127 2.08 -5.72 11.65
N VAL A 128 1.60 -6.94 11.44
CA VAL A 128 2.33 -7.98 10.71
C VAL A 128 1.74 -8.08 9.31
N MET A 129 2.57 -7.87 8.30
CA MET A 129 2.19 -7.93 6.88
C MET A 129 2.49 -9.33 6.35
N MET A 130 1.44 -10.15 6.27
CA MET A 130 1.57 -11.56 5.87
C MET A 130 1.20 -11.75 4.41
N ASP A 131 2.15 -12.18 3.61
CA ASP A 131 1.91 -12.55 2.22
C ASP A 131 1.37 -13.99 2.17
N SER A 132 0.12 -14.12 1.77
CA SER A 132 -0.57 -15.42 1.63
C SER A 132 -0.60 -15.91 0.18
N ALA A 133 -0.09 -15.13 -0.77
CA ALA A 133 -0.11 -15.51 -2.17
C ALA A 133 0.90 -16.62 -2.45
N VAL A 134 0.46 -17.65 -3.15
CA VAL A 134 1.31 -18.75 -3.62
C VAL A 134 1.40 -18.64 -5.14
N PRO A 135 2.62 -18.53 -5.73
CA PRO A 135 2.78 -18.40 -7.17
C PRO A 135 2.05 -19.52 -7.92
N GLY A 136 1.23 -19.13 -8.92
CA GLY A 136 0.47 -20.05 -9.74
C GLY A 136 -0.83 -20.59 -9.11
N GLN A 137 -1.19 -20.13 -7.93
CA GLN A 137 -2.45 -20.47 -7.27
C GLN A 137 -3.34 -19.23 -7.10
N VAL A 138 -4.65 -19.41 -7.20
CA VAL A 138 -5.66 -18.35 -7.06
C VAL A 138 -6.47 -18.61 -5.80
#